data_fbebe0287d1edca591dbd12cedc2e0f2
#
_entry.id   fbebe0287d1edca591dbd12cedc2e0f2
#
_cell.length_a   1.000
_cell.length_b   1.000
_cell.length_c   1.000
_cell.angle_alpha   90.00
_cell.angle_beta   90.00
_cell.angle_gamma   90.00
#
_symmetry.space_group_name_H-M   'P 1'
#
loop_
_entity.id
_entity.type
_entity.pdbx_description
1 polymer ?
#
loop_
_entity_poly.entity_id
_entity_poly.type
_entity_poly.pdbx_seq_one_letter_code
_entity_poly.pdbx_strand_id
1 'polypeptide(L)'
;MTSPSDNIQEFCKERFLISTDSGRFDIDAIHAFLTRSWWAEGISRETVACALPNSLCFGVYDGQKQIGFARVISDFATYAYLCDDYILEEYRGSGLGSWLMECIFRHPDLQGLRRWTLIAQEPRFYARFGFKPMAEPQMNMEILNANIYGKAAPHVA
;
A
#
# COMPACT_ATOMS: atom_id res chain seq x y z
N MET A 1 10.27 14.52 -18.48
CA MET A 1 9.92 13.51 -17.46
C MET A 1 8.43 13.56 -17.27
N THR A 2 7.73 12.50 -17.61
CA THR A 2 6.32 12.35 -17.28
C THR A 2 6.20 12.13 -15.76
N SER A 3 5.23 12.80 -15.14
CA SER A 3 4.92 12.53 -13.75
C SER A 3 4.51 11.07 -13.57
N PRO A 4 4.81 10.39 -12.43
CA PRO A 4 4.33 9.03 -12.18
C PRO A 4 2.81 8.88 -12.33
N SER A 5 2.07 9.98 -12.19
CA SER A 5 0.63 10.04 -12.40
C SER A 5 0.19 9.94 -13.87
N ASP A 6 1.12 10.11 -14.81
CA ASP A 6 0.79 10.12 -16.24
C ASP A 6 0.85 8.72 -16.88
N ASN A 7 1.41 7.73 -16.19
CA ASN A 7 1.58 6.37 -16.69
C ASN A 7 0.58 5.41 -16.01
N ILE A 8 -0.69 5.56 -16.35
CA ILE A 8 -1.74 4.68 -15.83
C ILE A 8 -1.49 3.23 -16.27
N GLN A 9 -1.43 2.33 -15.32
CA GLN A 9 -1.34 0.89 -15.53
C GLN A 9 -2.62 0.21 -15.06
N GLU A 10 -3.15 -0.68 -15.90
CA GLU A 10 -4.32 -1.49 -15.59
C GLU A 10 -4.04 -2.97 -15.84
N PHE A 11 -4.46 -3.81 -14.90
CA PHE A 11 -4.31 -5.26 -14.94
C PHE A 11 -5.68 -5.89 -14.70
N CYS A 12 -6.07 -6.80 -15.60
CA CYS A 12 -7.35 -7.49 -15.51
C CYS A 12 -7.13 -8.97 -15.24
N LYS A 13 -7.93 -9.53 -14.35
CA LYS A 13 -7.98 -10.97 -14.07
C LYS A 13 -9.41 -11.36 -13.73
N GLU A 14 -10.03 -12.18 -14.60
CA GLU A 14 -11.46 -12.51 -14.49
C GLU A 14 -12.32 -11.23 -14.42
N ARG A 15 -13.09 -11.04 -13.36
CA ARG A 15 -13.91 -9.86 -13.14
C ARG A 15 -13.20 -8.72 -12.40
N PHE A 16 -11.97 -8.97 -11.94
CA PHE A 16 -11.22 -8.03 -11.13
C PHE A 16 -10.32 -7.14 -11.96
N LEU A 17 -10.17 -5.90 -11.50
CA LEU A 17 -9.27 -4.90 -12.07
C LEU A 17 -8.33 -4.37 -10.98
N ILE A 18 -7.05 -4.25 -11.31
CA ILE A 18 -6.11 -3.42 -10.55
C ILE A 18 -5.74 -2.22 -11.43
N SER A 19 -5.84 -1.01 -10.90
CA SER A 19 -5.56 0.22 -11.64
C SER A 19 -4.79 1.22 -10.78
N THR A 20 -3.86 1.94 -11.43
CA THR A 20 -3.17 3.09 -10.84
C THR A 20 -3.85 4.42 -11.18
N ASP A 21 -4.98 4.40 -11.87
CA ASP A 21 -5.75 5.60 -12.23
C ASP A 21 -6.32 6.26 -10.96
N SER A 22 -5.80 7.43 -10.62
CA SER A 22 -6.26 8.21 -9.45
C SER A 22 -7.74 8.63 -9.55
N GLY A 23 -8.27 8.74 -10.76
CA GLY A 23 -9.68 9.06 -10.99
C GLY A 23 -10.64 7.94 -10.54
N ARG A 24 -10.13 6.73 -10.31
CA ARG A 24 -10.92 5.58 -9.84
C ARG A 24 -10.91 5.42 -8.32
N PHE A 25 -10.02 6.08 -7.59
CA PHE A 25 -9.87 5.84 -6.15
C PHE A 25 -11.07 6.33 -5.37
N ASP A 26 -11.65 5.44 -4.60
CA ASP A 26 -12.69 5.75 -3.61
C ASP A 26 -12.02 6.11 -2.28
N ILE A 27 -11.79 7.41 -2.07
CA ILE A 27 -11.11 7.91 -0.87
C ILE A 27 -11.90 7.56 0.40
N ASP A 28 -13.21 7.54 0.34
CA ASP A 28 -14.05 7.18 1.50
C ASP A 28 -13.89 5.70 1.86
N ALA A 29 -13.83 4.83 0.86
CA ALA A 29 -13.56 3.40 1.08
C ALA A 29 -12.14 3.16 1.63
N ILE A 30 -11.13 3.83 1.08
CA ILE A 30 -9.75 3.76 1.56
C ILE A 30 -9.65 4.25 3.00
N HIS A 31 -10.21 5.42 3.31
CA HIS A 31 -10.25 5.97 4.65
C HIS A 31 -10.97 5.05 5.63
N ALA A 32 -12.14 4.51 5.26
CA ALA A 32 -12.90 3.61 6.11
C ALA A 32 -12.12 2.36 6.52
N PHE A 33 -11.25 1.85 5.65
CA PHE A 33 -10.36 0.74 5.99
C PHE A 33 -9.20 1.21 6.85
N LEU A 34 -8.44 2.22 6.40
CA LEU A 34 -7.21 2.65 7.06
C LEU A 34 -7.44 3.15 8.49
N THR A 35 -8.53 3.88 8.73
CA THR A 35 -8.83 4.42 10.06
C THR A 35 -9.07 3.34 11.12
N ARG A 36 -9.35 2.09 10.69
CA ARG A 36 -9.53 0.92 11.55
C ARG A 36 -8.34 -0.03 11.52
N SER A 37 -7.35 0.23 10.69
CA SER A 37 -6.14 -0.59 10.62
C SER A 37 -5.25 -0.38 11.84
N TRP A 38 -4.46 -1.40 12.19
CA TRP A 38 -3.53 -1.29 13.32
C TRP A 38 -2.41 -0.27 13.06
N TRP A 39 -2.03 -0.06 11.79
CA TRP A 39 -0.91 0.82 11.42
C TRP A 39 -1.30 2.28 11.20
N ALA A 40 -2.58 2.58 11.00
CA ALA A 40 -3.08 3.93 10.73
C ALA A 40 -4.36 4.26 11.51
N GLU A 41 -4.58 3.61 12.66
CA GLU A 41 -5.78 3.80 13.47
C GLU A 41 -6.06 5.27 13.75
N GLY A 42 -7.27 5.72 13.40
CA GLY A 42 -7.72 7.08 13.64
C GLY A 42 -7.25 8.10 12.59
N ILE A 43 -6.55 7.68 11.54
CA ILE A 43 -6.16 8.59 10.45
C ILE A 43 -7.38 9.34 9.90
N SER A 44 -7.24 10.65 9.65
CA SER A 44 -8.31 11.47 9.09
C SER A 44 -8.43 11.25 7.57
N ARG A 45 -9.64 11.51 7.04
CA ARG A 45 -9.88 11.48 5.61
C ARG A 45 -8.99 12.48 4.85
N GLU A 46 -8.79 13.67 5.44
CA GLU A 46 -7.95 14.73 4.86
C GLU A 46 -6.48 14.28 4.75
N THR A 47 -5.97 13.58 5.75
CA THR A 47 -4.61 13.04 5.72
C THR A 47 -4.47 12.00 4.62
N VAL A 48 -5.44 11.10 4.47
CA VAL A 48 -5.49 10.11 3.37
C VAL A 48 -5.49 10.85 2.03
N ALA A 49 -6.38 11.82 1.85
CA ALA A 49 -6.49 12.58 0.59
C ALA A 49 -5.19 13.33 0.24
N CYS A 50 -4.44 13.78 1.25
CA CYS A 50 -3.15 14.44 1.05
C CYS A 50 -2.05 13.43 0.65
N ALA A 51 -2.08 12.23 1.20
CA ALA A 51 -1.04 11.21 0.95
C ALA A 51 -1.12 10.61 -0.47
N LEU A 52 -2.32 10.41 -1.00
CA LEU A 52 -2.52 9.72 -2.27
C LEU A 52 -1.81 10.36 -3.46
N PRO A 53 -1.92 11.69 -3.69
CA PRO A 53 -1.25 12.35 -4.83
C PRO A 53 0.28 12.30 -4.76
N ASN A 54 0.84 12.08 -3.58
CA ASN A 54 2.29 12.01 -3.34
C ASN A 54 2.84 10.58 -3.32
N SER A 55 2.05 9.62 -3.76
CA SER A 55 2.40 8.20 -3.75
C SER A 55 1.95 7.55 -5.04
N LEU A 56 2.57 6.43 -5.40
CA LEU A 56 2.03 5.54 -6.43
C LEU A 56 1.03 4.60 -5.78
N CYS A 57 -0.23 4.72 -6.17
CA CYS A 57 -1.32 3.96 -5.56
C CYS A 57 -1.92 2.95 -6.53
N PHE A 58 -2.38 1.83 -5.99
CA PHE A 58 -3.04 0.75 -6.70
C PHE A 58 -4.40 0.49 -6.08
N GLY A 59 -5.47 0.65 -6.83
CA GLY A 59 -6.81 0.25 -6.42
C GLY A 59 -7.14 -1.13 -6.96
N VAL A 60 -7.82 -1.94 -6.17
CA VAL A 60 -8.36 -3.25 -6.58
C VAL A 60 -9.87 -3.17 -6.61
N TYR A 61 -10.47 -3.61 -7.71
CA TYR A 61 -11.90 -3.42 -7.98
C TYR A 61 -12.60 -4.73 -8.35
N ASP A 62 -13.83 -4.88 -7.88
CA ASP A 62 -14.83 -5.81 -8.38
C ASP A 62 -15.97 -4.98 -8.99
N GLY A 63 -16.01 -4.87 -10.32
CA GLY A 63 -16.86 -3.91 -11.00
C GLY A 63 -16.57 -2.46 -10.57
N GLN A 64 -17.56 -1.78 -10.04
CA GLN A 64 -17.41 -0.40 -9.54
C GLN A 64 -16.94 -0.31 -8.08
N LYS A 65 -16.95 -1.43 -7.36
CA LYS A 65 -16.58 -1.46 -5.95
C LYS A 65 -15.08 -1.58 -5.77
N GLN A 66 -14.48 -0.66 -5.02
CA GLN A 66 -13.09 -0.80 -4.60
C GLN A 66 -13.00 -1.77 -3.43
N ILE A 67 -12.28 -2.87 -3.62
CA ILE A 67 -12.17 -3.99 -2.68
C ILE A 67 -10.78 -4.16 -2.08
N GLY A 68 -9.84 -3.36 -2.53
CA GLY A 68 -8.47 -3.38 -2.03
C GLY A 68 -7.70 -2.16 -2.48
N PHE A 69 -6.50 -2.02 -1.92
CA PHE A 69 -5.65 -0.87 -2.13
C PHE A 69 -4.21 -1.22 -1.79
N ALA A 70 -3.27 -0.48 -2.34
CA ALA A 70 -1.88 -0.42 -1.89
C ALA A 70 -1.28 0.93 -2.25
N ARG A 71 -0.33 1.38 -1.45
CA ARG A 71 0.38 2.63 -1.65
C ARG A 71 1.88 2.38 -1.60
N VAL A 72 2.60 2.95 -2.57
CA VAL A 72 4.06 2.89 -2.65
C VAL A 72 4.62 4.29 -2.59
N ILE A 73 5.48 4.55 -1.62
CA ILE A 73 6.25 5.78 -1.51
C ILE A 73 7.63 5.52 -2.12
N SER A 74 8.01 6.27 -3.14
CA SER A 74 9.23 6.03 -3.89
C SER A 74 9.79 7.30 -4.51
N ASP A 75 11.11 7.33 -4.68
CA ASP A 75 11.78 8.29 -5.54
C ASP A 75 11.87 7.79 -7.00
N PHE A 76 11.34 6.59 -7.29
CA PHE A 76 11.35 5.91 -8.59
C PHE A 76 12.76 5.67 -9.18
N ALA A 77 13.77 5.71 -8.33
CA ALA A 77 15.17 5.54 -8.73
C ALA A 77 15.93 4.59 -7.82
N THR A 78 15.77 4.73 -6.51
CA THR A 78 16.60 4.01 -5.54
C THR A 78 15.84 3.19 -4.52
N TYR A 79 14.62 3.62 -4.13
CA TYR A 79 13.94 3.13 -2.93
C TYR A 79 12.43 3.12 -3.08
N ALA A 80 11.79 2.11 -2.52
CA ALA A 80 10.33 2.05 -2.36
C ALA A 80 9.94 1.54 -0.97
N TYR A 81 8.92 2.17 -0.41
CA TYR A 81 8.24 1.75 0.81
C TYR A 81 6.80 1.36 0.48
N LEU A 82 6.48 0.09 0.64
CA LEU A 82 5.13 -0.44 0.46
C LEU A 82 4.34 -0.27 1.75
N CYS A 83 3.19 0.36 1.66
CA CYS A 83 2.32 0.60 2.81
C CYS A 83 0.84 0.60 2.40
N ASP A 84 -0.03 0.60 3.40
CA ASP A 84 -1.48 0.69 3.25
C ASP A 84 -2.09 -0.39 2.33
N ASP A 85 -1.44 -1.52 2.20
CA ASP A 85 -1.91 -2.61 1.36
C ASP A 85 -2.94 -3.47 2.10
N TYR A 86 -4.09 -3.65 1.47
CA TYR A 86 -5.16 -4.49 1.99
C TYR A 86 -6.06 -5.05 0.89
N ILE A 87 -6.71 -6.15 1.20
CA ILE A 87 -7.87 -6.68 0.51
C ILE A 87 -9.00 -6.79 1.55
N LEU A 88 -10.21 -6.37 1.20
CA LEU A 88 -11.36 -6.50 2.09
C LEU A 88 -11.55 -7.96 2.51
N GLU A 89 -11.95 -8.17 3.76
CA GLU A 89 -12.01 -9.50 4.39
C GLU A 89 -12.81 -10.50 3.57
N GLU A 90 -13.97 -10.09 3.04
CA GLU A 90 -14.85 -10.94 2.23
C GLU A 90 -14.23 -11.39 0.90
N TYR A 91 -13.15 -10.75 0.45
CA TYR A 91 -12.43 -11.09 -0.78
C TYR A 91 -11.09 -11.80 -0.54
N ARG A 92 -10.73 -12.05 0.71
CA ARG A 92 -9.48 -12.73 1.05
C ARG A 92 -9.55 -14.23 0.75
N GLY A 93 -8.38 -14.87 0.63
CA GLY A 93 -8.28 -16.29 0.36
C GLY A 93 -8.48 -16.70 -1.11
N SER A 94 -8.58 -15.74 -2.04
CA SER A 94 -8.75 -15.96 -3.48
C SER A 94 -7.53 -15.60 -4.32
N GLY A 95 -6.40 -15.25 -3.69
CA GLY A 95 -5.16 -14.90 -4.38
C GLY A 95 -5.06 -13.44 -4.83
N LEU A 96 -6.02 -12.58 -4.48
CA LEU A 96 -6.00 -11.16 -4.88
C LEU A 96 -4.83 -10.39 -4.29
N GLY A 97 -4.47 -10.66 -3.02
CA GLY A 97 -3.31 -10.04 -2.39
C GLY A 97 -2.00 -10.38 -3.08
N SER A 98 -1.81 -11.64 -3.47
CA SER A 98 -0.63 -12.06 -4.22
C SER A 98 -0.59 -11.43 -5.62
N TRP A 99 -1.73 -11.38 -6.29
CA TRP A 99 -1.82 -10.74 -7.60
C TRP A 99 -1.56 -9.22 -7.52
N LEU A 100 -2.04 -8.55 -6.47
CA LEU A 100 -1.73 -7.14 -6.22
C LEU A 100 -0.21 -6.92 -6.09
N MET A 101 0.47 -7.76 -5.32
CA MET A 101 1.94 -7.70 -5.19
C MET A 101 2.64 -7.90 -6.54
N GLU A 102 2.21 -8.86 -7.33
CA GLU A 102 2.77 -9.09 -8.67
C GLU A 102 2.60 -7.88 -9.58
N CYS A 103 1.43 -7.22 -9.55
CA CYS A 103 1.16 -6.02 -10.33
C CYS A 103 2.05 -4.85 -9.88
N ILE A 104 2.24 -4.69 -8.57
CA ILE A 104 3.13 -3.66 -8.01
C ILE A 104 4.56 -3.86 -8.53
N PHE A 105 5.09 -5.08 -8.44
CA PHE A 105 6.46 -5.38 -8.89
C PHE A 105 6.64 -5.28 -10.41
N ARG A 106 5.57 -5.38 -11.19
CA ARG A 106 5.59 -5.20 -12.65
C ARG A 106 5.47 -3.76 -13.10
N HIS A 107 5.16 -2.83 -12.20
CA HIS A 107 5.00 -1.43 -12.60
C HIS A 107 6.29 -0.89 -13.20
N PRO A 108 6.24 -0.26 -14.39
CA PRO A 108 7.45 0.18 -15.10
C PRO A 108 8.33 1.13 -14.29
N ASP A 109 7.72 2.03 -13.53
CA ASP A 109 8.44 3.05 -12.76
C ASP A 109 9.07 2.51 -11.46
N LEU A 110 8.80 1.25 -11.13
CA LEU A 110 9.35 0.61 -9.92
C LEU A 110 10.45 -0.42 -10.23
N GLN A 111 11.03 -0.37 -11.44
CA GLN A 111 12.09 -1.29 -11.84
C GLN A 111 13.47 -0.77 -11.43
N GLY A 112 14.38 -1.70 -11.11
CA GLY A 112 15.78 -1.36 -10.83
C GLY A 112 16.05 -0.68 -9.50
N LEU A 113 15.09 -0.65 -8.58
CA LEU A 113 15.27 -0.06 -7.26
C LEU A 113 16.23 -0.90 -6.42
N ARG A 114 17.12 -0.23 -5.69
CA ARG A 114 18.08 -0.91 -4.83
C ARG A 114 17.42 -1.56 -3.62
N ARG A 115 16.37 -0.93 -3.06
CA ARG A 115 15.77 -1.39 -1.80
C ARG A 115 14.25 -1.19 -1.80
N TRP A 116 13.58 -2.21 -1.33
CA TRP A 116 12.18 -2.18 -0.94
C TRP A 116 12.08 -2.44 0.56
N THR A 117 11.22 -1.70 1.24
CA THR A 117 10.89 -1.95 2.65
C THR A 117 9.39 -1.97 2.88
N LEU A 118 8.98 -2.61 3.95
CA LEU A 118 7.63 -2.60 4.48
C LEU A 118 7.66 -2.92 5.98
N ILE A 119 6.55 -2.66 6.66
CA ILE A 119 6.33 -3.07 8.04
C ILE A 119 5.12 -4.00 8.04
N ALA A 120 5.24 -5.20 8.60
CA ALA A 120 4.17 -6.19 8.59
C ALA A 120 4.10 -6.94 9.91
N GLN A 121 2.87 -7.20 10.39
CA GLN A 121 2.62 -8.15 11.48
C GLN A 121 2.75 -9.60 11.02
N GLU A 122 2.42 -9.88 9.74
CA GLU A 122 2.46 -11.21 9.12
C GLU A 122 3.50 -11.26 8.00
N PRO A 123 4.81 -11.31 8.34
CA PRO A 123 5.87 -11.20 7.34
C PRO A 123 5.93 -12.39 6.37
N ARG A 124 5.33 -13.54 6.71
CA ARG A 124 5.34 -14.74 5.86
C ARG A 124 4.72 -14.52 4.48
N PHE A 125 3.68 -13.69 4.42
CA PHE A 125 3.05 -13.36 3.14
C PHE A 125 4.05 -12.67 2.20
N TYR A 126 4.80 -11.70 2.71
CA TYR A 126 5.74 -10.91 1.92
C TYR A 126 7.05 -11.65 1.62
N ALA A 127 7.41 -12.61 2.44
CA ALA A 127 8.61 -13.44 2.22
C ALA A 127 8.55 -14.18 0.87
N ARG A 128 7.35 -14.53 0.38
CA ARG A 128 7.17 -15.18 -0.93
C ARG A 128 7.59 -14.29 -2.11
N PHE A 129 7.65 -12.98 -1.90
CA PHE A 129 8.03 -11.98 -2.91
C PHE A 129 9.48 -11.50 -2.75
N GLY A 130 10.25 -12.15 -1.88
CA GLY A 130 11.66 -11.84 -1.66
C GLY A 130 11.95 -10.91 -0.49
N PHE A 131 10.94 -10.46 0.26
CA PHE A 131 11.16 -9.71 1.50
C PHE A 131 11.72 -10.63 2.59
N LYS A 132 12.65 -10.12 3.34
CA LYS A 132 13.26 -10.79 4.50
C LYS A 132 13.58 -9.76 5.57
N PRO A 133 13.72 -10.19 6.83
CA PRO A 133 14.20 -9.29 7.87
C PRO A 133 15.49 -8.59 7.44
N MET A 134 15.62 -7.31 7.80
CA MET A 134 16.83 -6.56 7.49
C MET A 134 18.06 -7.23 8.11
N ALA A 135 19.15 -7.28 7.36
CA ALA A 135 20.39 -7.92 7.83
C ALA A 135 20.94 -7.25 9.09
N GLU A 136 20.80 -5.93 9.17
CA GLU A 136 21.27 -5.09 10.27
C GLU A 136 20.10 -4.26 10.84
N PRO A 137 19.14 -4.89 11.57
CA PRO A 137 17.95 -4.19 12.06
C PRO A 137 18.27 -2.97 12.93
N GLN A 138 19.35 -3.07 13.73
CA GLN A 138 19.80 -2.01 14.63
C GLN A 138 20.31 -0.75 13.92
N MET A 139 20.61 -0.84 12.62
CA MET A 139 20.96 0.33 11.80
C MET A 139 19.76 1.11 11.30
N ASN A 140 18.57 0.58 11.48
CA ASN A 140 17.33 1.22 11.08
C ASN A 140 16.73 1.97 12.27
N MET A 141 16.47 3.23 12.08
CA MET A 141 15.95 4.12 13.11
C MET A 141 14.69 4.79 12.64
N GLU A 142 13.77 5.10 13.57
CA GLU A 142 12.54 5.81 13.30
C GLU A 142 12.30 6.94 14.31
N ILE A 143 11.52 7.91 13.89
CA ILE A 143 10.80 8.81 14.78
C ILE A 143 9.33 8.52 14.56
N LEU A 144 8.66 8.01 15.60
CA LEU A 144 7.25 7.66 15.55
C LEU A 144 6.46 8.55 16.51
N ASN A 145 5.50 9.32 15.96
CA ASN A 145 4.49 9.98 16.76
C ASN A 145 3.22 9.11 16.77
N ALA A 146 3.18 8.14 17.67
CA ALA A 146 2.09 7.16 17.74
C ALA A 146 0.72 7.78 18.04
N ASN A 147 0.69 9.00 18.60
CA ASN A 147 -0.53 9.68 19.07
C ASN A 147 -1.03 10.73 18.07
N ILE A 148 -0.41 10.87 16.91
CA ILE A 148 -0.69 11.98 16.00
C ILE A 148 -2.14 11.99 15.48
N TYR A 149 -2.78 10.81 15.40
CA TYR A 149 -4.16 10.71 14.98
C TYR A 149 -5.18 10.78 16.13
N GLY A 150 -4.72 11.13 17.35
CA GLY A 150 -5.58 11.40 18.51
C GLY A 150 -6.23 10.16 19.15
N LYS A 151 -5.83 8.97 18.75
CA LYS A 151 -6.30 7.68 19.31
C LYS A 151 -5.14 6.82 19.76
N ALA A 152 -4.45 7.26 20.81
CA ALA A 152 -3.51 6.40 21.49
C ALA A 152 -4.24 5.53 22.49
N ALA A 153 -4.65 4.35 22.11
CA ALA A 153 -4.60 3.27 23.07
C ALA A 153 -3.13 2.92 23.24
N PRO A 154 -2.57 2.88 24.48
CA PRO A 154 -1.22 2.38 24.65
C PRO A 154 -1.24 0.92 24.21
N HIS A 155 -0.57 0.61 23.12
CA HIS A 155 -0.16 -0.75 22.86
C HIS A 155 0.90 -1.06 23.91
N VAL A 156 0.45 -1.66 24.98
CA VAL A 156 1.36 -2.32 25.91
C VAL A 156 2.04 -3.41 25.11
N ALA A 157 3.32 -3.23 24.88
CA ALA A 157 4.16 -4.25 24.29
C ALA A 157 4.09 -5.57 25.11
#